data_cfadb911b25c5bd8dd7b439be5e6a75f
#
_entry.id   cfadb911b25c5bd8dd7b439be5e6a75f
#
_cell.length_a   1.000
_cell.length_b   1.000
_cell.length_c   1.000
_cell.angle_alpha   90.00
_cell.angle_beta   90.00
_cell.angle_gamma   90.00
#
_symmetry.space_group_name_H-M   'P 1'
#
loop_
_entity.id
_entity.type
_entity.pdbx_description
1 polymer ?
#
loop_
_entity_poly.entity_id
_entity_poly.type
_entity_poly.pdbx_seq_one_letter_code
_entity_poly.pdbx_strand_id
1 'polypeptide(L)'
;MRMKDDPFFWFRENRLEIPGVRGEHLFMHITDTHVNVWDEEAAEEERQTAEKQDEMWRTFKGRFAEANGEPYGDPQRIPTREAFEKQLALAEELKPEALLLSGDNLERSHPAGERYLTRMLGAYSGKYMIVPGNHEDQTFGSLWSPGVKTLDFDGFRIAAVDDSRKTVSREDLDALCALCREGVPLIVLCHIPLAAPNCKAQCKEKMTVMDD
;
A
#
# COMPACT_ATOMS: atom_id res chain seq x y z
N MET A 1 7.52 -21.74 14.52
CA MET A 1 7.44 -21.52 13.06
C MET A 1 7.72 -20.04 12.85
N ARG A 2 8.62 -19.69 11.99
CA ARG A 2 8.82 -18.25 11.66
C ARG A 2 7.61 -17.78 10.86
N MET A 3 7.16 -16.54 11.07
CA MET A 3 5.96 -16.05 10.37
C MET A 3 6.08 -16.10 8.85
N LYS A 4 7.28 -15.91 8.31
CA LYS A 4 7.52 -16.07 6.86
C LYS A 4 7.29 -17.50 6.33
N ASP A 5 7.24 -18.50 7.21
CA ASP A 5 6.95 -19.89 6.85
C ASP A 5 5.46 -20.23 7.05
N ASP A 6 4.63 -19.24 7.44
CA ASP A 6 3.18 -19.39 7.52
C ASP A 6 2.62 -19.51 6.09
N PRO A 7 1.85 -20.58 5.77
CA PRO A 7 1.27 -20.76 4.45
C PRO A 7 0.27 -19.66 4.04
N PHE A 8 -0.13 -18.80 4.97
CA PHE A 8 -0.91 -17.61 4.67
C PHE A 8 -0.13 -16.62 3.79
N PHE A 9 1.19 -16.53 3.94
CA PHE A 9 2.00 -15.59 3.21
C PHE A 9 2.51 -16.16 1.91
N TRP A 10 2.24 -15.47 0.84
CA TRP A 10 2.91 -15.65 -0.43
C TRP A 10 3.74 -14.41 -0.72
N PHE A 11 5.04 -14.60 -0.88
CA PHE A 11 5.99 -13.52 -1.11
C PHE A 11 6.43 -13.45 -2.55
N ARG A 12 6.45 -12.26 -3.09
CA ARG A 12 7.26 -11.96 -4.25
C ARG A 12 8.46 -11.16 -3.79
N GLU A 13 9.64 -11.75 -3.87
CA GLU A 13 10.89 -11.04 -3.66
C GLU A 13 11.28 -10.36 -4.97
N ASN A 14 11.47 -9.04 -4.92
CA ASN A 14 11.96 -8.25 -6.04
C ASN A 14 13.29 -7.64 -5.62
N ARG A 15 14.31 -7.78 -6.45
CA ARG A 15 15.60 -7.16 -6.24
C ARG A 15 15.78 -6.01 -7.23
N LEU A 16 16.06 -4.82 -6.69
CA LEU A 16 16.39 -3.63 -7.46
C LEU A 16 17.83 -3.26 -7.20
N GLU A 17 18.64 -3.15 -8.26
CA GLU A 17 20.01 -2.67 -8.18
C GLU A 17 20.03 -1.17 -8.55
N ILE A 18 20.48 -0.34 -7.63
CA ILE A 18 20.56 1.11 -7.82
C ILE A 18 22.05 1.48 -7.89
N PRO A 19 22.55 1.99 -9.01
CA PRO A 19 23.95 2.38 -9.16
C PRO A 19 24.36 3.41 -8.12
N GLY A 20 25.46 3.16 -7.43
CA GLY A 20 26.00 4.05 -6.39
C GLY A 20 25.47 3.83 -4.99
N VAL A 21 24.38 3.09 -4.81
CA VAL A 21 23.90 2.66 -3.48
C VAL A 21 24.74 1.50 -2.97
N ARG A 22 25.13 1.56 -1.72
CA ARG A 22 25.95 0.52 -1.07
C ARG A 22 25.11 -0.26 -0.07
N GLY A 23 25.44 -1.55 0.07
CA GLY A 23 24.76 -2.43 1.02
C GLY A 23 23.49 -3.04 0.46
N GLU A 24 22.76 -3.71 1.32
CA GLU A 24 21.43 -4.28 1.04
C GLU A 24 20.41 -3.56 1.92
N HIS A 25 19.34 -3.12 1.30
CA HIS A 25 18.23 -2.43 1.94
C HIS A 25 16.97 -3.29 1.79
N LEU A 26 16.31 -3.58 2.89
CA LEU A 26 15.10 -4.39 2.93
C LEU A 26 13.87 -3.49 3.14
N PHE A 27 12.91 -3.59 2.25
CA PHE A 27 11.59 -2.97 2.36
C PHE A 27 10.51 -4.02 2.30
N MET A 28 9.45 -3.82 3.06
CA MET A 28 8.23 -4.59 2.90
C MET A 28 7.18 -3.71 2.23
N HIS A 29 6.65 -4.17 1.09
CA HIS A 29 5.64 -3.45 0.33
C HIS A 29 4.31 -4.17 0.42
N ILE A 30 3.28 -3.44 0.82
CA ILE A 30 1.90 -3.90 0.95
C ILE A 30 1.02 -2.96 0.13
N THR A 31 0.08 -3.51 -0.61
CA THR A 31 -0.90 -2.75 -1.40
C THR A 31 -2.25 -3.44 -1.38
N ASP A 32 -3.33 -2.72 -1.64
CA ASP A 32 -4.67 -3.25 -1.83
C ASP A 32 -5.14 -4.17 -0.70
N THR A 33 -4.93 -3.74 0.53
CA THR A 33 -5.35 -4.52 1.71
C THR A 33 -6.87 -4.51 1.88
N HIS A 34 -7.54 -3.44 1.44
CA HIS A 34 -9.00 -3.29 1.50
C HIS A 34 -9.56 -3.66 2.86
N VAL A 35 -8.95 -3.12 3.93
CA VAL A 35 -9.37 -3.44 5.29
C VAL A 35 -10.80 -2.96 5.52
N ASN A 36 -11.65 -3.87 5.94
CA ASN A 36 -13.00 -3.59 6.40
C ASN A 36 -13.05 -3.64 7.93
N VAL A 37 -13.41 -2.53 8.53
CA VAL A 37 -13.58 -2.43 9.98
C VAL A 37 -14.81 -1.59 10.32
N TRP A 38 -15.43 -1.91 11.44
CA TRP A 38 -16.46 -1.09 12.06
C TRP A 38 -16.18 -1.02 13.56
N ASP A 39 -16.77 -0.04 14.22
CA ASP A 39 -16.74 0.08 15.67
C ASP A 39 -18.15 -0.05 16.26
N GLU A 40 -18.25 0.10 17.58
CA GLU A 40 -19.50 -0.05 18.32
C GLU A 40 -20.54 1.01 17.93
N GLU A 41 -20.10 2.14 17.38
CA GLU A 41 -20.96 3.24 16.94
C GLU A 41 -21.53 3.04 15.54
N ALA A 42 -21.01 2.07 14.78
CA ALA A 42 -21.47 1.81 13.42
C ALA A 42 -22.91 1.30 13.41
N ALA A 43 -23.73 1.83 12.50
CA ALA A 43 -25.07 1.35 12.29
C ALA A 43 -25.09 -0.10 11.80
N GLU A 44 -26.15 -0.83 12.11
CA GLU A 44 -26.28 -2.25 11.71
C GLU A 44 -26.15 -2.45 10.20
N GLU A 45 -26.69 -1.54 9.41
CA GLU A 45 -26.58 -1.57 7.94
C GLU A 45 -25.12 -1.41 7.46
N GLU A 46 -24.35 -0.57 8.13
CA GLU A 46 -22.92 -0.38 7.85
C GLU A 46 -22.13 -1.64 8.18
N ARG A 47 -22.42 -2.28 9.32
CA ARG A 47 -21.80 -3.56 9.71
C ARG A 47 -22.07 -4.65 8.69
N GLN A 48 -23.33 -4.84 8.31
CA GLN A 48 -23.73 -5.84 7.31
C GLN A 48 -23.10 -5.55 5.95
N THR A 49 -22.95 -4.28 5.57
CA THR A 49 -22.26 -3.90 4.33
C THR A 49 -20.79 -4.26 4.39
N ALA A 50 -20.10 -3.95 5.48
CA ALA A 50 -18.70 -4.28 5.66
C ALA A 50 -18.46 -5.80 5.67
N GLU A 51 -19.32 -6.58 6.32
CA GLU A 51 -19.23 -8.04 6.31
C GLU A 51 -19.39 -8.64 4.90
N LYS A 52 -20.34 -8.14 4.11
CA LYS A 52 -20.52 -8.57 2.73
C LYS A 52 -19.32 -8.23 1.86
N GLN A 53 -18.75 -7.05 2.05
CA GLN A 53 -17.55 -6.62 1.31
C GLN A 53 -16.34 -7.47 1.70
N ASP A 54 -16.16 -7.75 2.99
CA ASP A 54 -15.08 -8.61 3.45
C ASP A 54 -15.18 -10.03 2.86
N GLU A 55 -16.39 -10.61 2.83
CA GLU A 55 -16.62 -11.91 2.18
C GLU A 55 -16.37 -11.87 0.68
N MET A 56 -16.76 -10.79 0.01
CA MET A 56 -16.47 -10.58 -1.41
C MET A 56 -14.96 -10.56 -1.67
N TRP A 57 -14.20 -9.82 -0.87
CA TRP A 57 -12.75 -9.74 -1.02
C TRP A 57 -12.06 -11.07 -0.73
N ARG A 58 -12.48 -11.79 0.31
CA ARG A 58 -11.97 -13.14 0.60
C ARG A 58 -12.16 -14.07 -0.60
N THR A 59 -13.35 -14.05 -1.18
CA THR A 59 -13.67 -14.86 -2.36
C THR A 59 -12.89 -14.44 -3.60
N PHE A 60 -12.78 -13.13 -3.84
CA PHE A 60 -12.02 -12.59 -4.98
C PHE A 60 -10.54 -12.94 -4.90
N LYS A 61 -9.92 -12.71 -3.76
CA LYS A 61 -8.48 -13.02 -3.54
C LYS A 61 -8.20 -14.51 -3.72
N GLY A 62 -9.07 -15.38 -3.22
CA GLY A 62 -8.93 -16.82 -3.43
C GLY A 62 -9.00 -17.22 -4.91
N ARG A 63 -9.96 -16.70 -5.67
CA ARG A 63 -10.08 -16.97 -7.12
C ARG A 63 -8.89 -16.41 -7.90
N PHE A 64 -8.41 -15.24 -7.54
CA PHE A 64 -7.23 -14.64 -8.18
C PHE A 64 -5.99 -15.50 -7.96
N ALA A 65 -5.77 -15.97 -6.74
CA ALA A 65 -4.65 -16.84 -6.42
C ALA A 65 -4.72 -18.17 -7.19
N GLU A 66 -5.88 -18.83 -7.24
CA GLU A 66 -6.09 -20.05 -8.04
C GLU A 66 -5.78 -19.82 -9.52
N ALA A 67 -6.27 -18.71 -10.09
CA ALA A 67 -6.04 -18.38 -11.50
C ALA A 67 -4.55 -18.14 -11.84
N ASN A 68 -3.76 -17.72 -10.86
CA ASN A 68 -2.32 -17.48 -11.02
C ASN A 68 -1.44 -18.66 -10.55
N GLY A 69 -2.05 -19.76 -10.12
CA GLY A 69 -1.32 -20.91 -9.61
C GLY A 69 -0.61 -20.65 -8.28
N GLU A 70 -1.10 -19.70 -7.52
CA GLU A 70 -0.56 -19.34 -6.22
C GLU A 70 -1.07 -20.30 -5.14
N PRO A 71 -0.28 -20.60 -4.10
CA PRO A 71 -0.67 -21.53 -3.03
C PRO A 71 -1.65 -20.88 -2.04
N TYR A 72 -2.75 -20.33 -2.54
CA TYR A 72 -3.75 -19.64 -1.76
C TYR A 72 -4.97 -20.56 -1.52
N GLY A 73 -4.85 -21.40 -0.52
CA GLY A 73 -5.91 -22.36 -0.18
C GLY A 73 -7.06 -21.76 0.64
N ASP A 74 -8.15 -22.51 0.72
CA ASP A 74 -9.37 -22.16 1.45
C ASP A 74 -9.13 -21.81 2.95
N PRO A 75 -8.25 -22.51 3.68
CA PRO A 75 -7.96 -22.17 5.08
C PRO A 75 -7.33 -20.79 5.28
N GLN A 76 -6.88 -20.16 4.21
CA GLN A 76 -6.18 -18.87 4.24
C GLN A 76 -7.12 -17.67 3.94
N ARG A 77 -8.39 -17.95 3.72
CA ARG A 77 -9.42 -16.91 3.52
C ARG A 77 -9.84 -16.34 4.86
N ILE A 78 -9.08 -15.41 5.37
CA ILE A 78 -9.35 -14.72 6.62
C ILE A 78 -9.90 -13.31 6.33
N PRO A 79 -10.58 -12.69 7.31
CA PRO A 79 -11.01 -11.30 7.20
C PRO A 79 -9.86 -10.36 6.82
N THR A 80 -10.16 -9.33 6.03
CA THR A 80 -9.14 -8.38 5.55
C THR A 80 -8.39 -7.71 6.69
N ARG A 81 -9.10 -7.41 7.79
CA ARG A 81 -8.51 -6.91 9.02
C ARG A 81 -7.47 -7.88 9.60
N GLU A 82 -7.81 -9.15 9.74
CA GLU A 82 -6.89 -10.16 10.28
C GLU A 82 -5.68 -10.36 9.36
N ALA A 83 -5.91 -10.31 8.03
CA ALA A 83 -4.84 -10.35 7.05
C ALA A 83 -3.84 -9.20 7.25
N PHE A 84 -4.34 -7.98 7.46
CA PHE A 84 -3.51 -6.81 7.69
C PHE A 84 -2.73 -6.91 9.03
N GLU A 85 -3.40 -7.36 10.10
CA GLU A 85 -2.74 -7.60 11.40
C GLU A 85 -1.59 -8.60 11.28
N LYS A 86 -1.78 -9.69 10.52
CA LYS A 86 -0.71 -10.67 10.23
C LYS A 86 0.44 -10.05 9.41
N GLN A 87 0.13 -9.20 8.43
CA GLN A 87 1.14 -8.51 7.63
C GLN A 87 1.99 -7.57 8.50
N LEU A 88 1.37 -6.82 9.42
CA LEU A 88 2.11 -5.98 10.36
C LEU A 88 2.97 -6.80 11.33
N ALA A 89 2.45 -7.91 11.83
CA ALA A 89 3.23 -8.81 12.69
C ALA A 89 4.44 -9.40 11.95
N LEU A 90 4.29 -9.71 10.67
CA LEU A 90 5.41 -10.12 9.82
C LEU A 90 6.43 -8.99 9.63
N ALA A 91 5.98 -7.75 9.41
CA ALA A 91 6.88 -6.60 9.33
C ALA A 91 7.68 -6.40 10.63
N GLU A 92 7.06 -6.62 11.79
CA GLU A 92 7.76 -6.60 13.09
C GLU A 92 8.82 -7.72 13.21
N GLU A 93 8.59 -8.90 12.63
CA GLU A 93 9.57 -10.00 12.61
C GLU A 93 10.71 -9.71 11.63
N LEU A 94 10.39 -9.25 10.41
CA LEU A 94 11.37 -9.00 9.35
C LEU A 94 12.20 -7.75 9.59
N LYS A 95 11.65 -6.76 10.29
CA LYS A 95 12.28 -5.47 10.60
C LYS A 95 12.82 -4.78 9.34
N PRO A 96 11.98 -4.54 8.32
CA PRO A 96 12.41 -3.79 7.16
C PRO A 96 12.82 -2.38 7.57
N GLU A 97 13.66 -1.72 6.77
CA GLU A 97 14.04 -0.33 6.99
C GLU A 97 12.84 0.62 6.87
N ALA A 98 11.87 0.25 6.04
CA ALA A 98 10.54 0.84 6.06
C ALA A 98 9.48 -0.13 5.53
N LEU A 99 8.27 0.01 6.06
CA LEU A 99 7.04 -0.57 5.54
C LEU A 99 6.42 0.43 4.56
N LEU A 100 6.14 0.00 3.34
CA LEU A 100 5.57 0.83 2.28
C LEU A 100 4.15 0.36 2.01
N LEU A 101 3.18 1.25 2.22
CA LEU A 101 1.75 1.00 1.99
C LEU A 101 1.30 1.85 0.81
N SER A 102 1.06 1.21 -0.34
CA SER A 102 0.80 1.93 -1.59
C SER A 102 -0.67 1.98 -1.99
N GLY A 103 -1.54 2.33 -1.05
CA GLY A 103 -2.94 2.67 -1.33
C GLY A 103 -3.92 1.50 -1.26
N ASP A 104 -5.20 1.83 -1.32
CA ASP A 104 -6.33 0.95 -1.09
C ASP A 104 -6.17 0.16 0.21
N ASN A 105 -5.73 0.86 1.25
CA ASN A 105 -5.52 0.31 2.59
C ASN A 105 -6.85 -0.01 3.27
N LEU A 106 -7.86 0.85 3.05
CA LEU A 106 -9.24 0.65 3.48
C LEU A 106 -10.12 0.32 2.27
N GLU A 107 -11.15 -0.48 2.47
CA GLU A 107 -12.20 -0.66 1.46
C GLU A 107 -13.01 0.61 1.25
N ARG A 108 -13.20 1.37 2.31
CA ARG A 108 -13.83 2.69 2.29
C ARG A 108 -13.19 3.59 3.31
N SER A 109 -12.99 4.84 2.93
CA SER A 109 -12.62 5.87 3.88
C SER A 109 -13.79 6.19 4.78
N HIS A 110 -13.61 5.96 6.08
CA HIS A 110 -14.58 6.30 7.12
C HIS A 110 -13.86 6.39 8.48
N PRO A 111 -14.43 7.13 9.45
CA PRO A 111 -13.73 7.43 10.70
C PRO A 111 -13.25 6.19 11.49
N ALA A 112 -14.02 5.10 11.51
CA ALA A 112 -13.60 3.89 12.22
C ALA A 112 -12.39 3.23 11.54
N GLY A 113 -12.35 3.17 10.21
CA GLY A 113 -11.22 2.67 9.44
C GLY A 113 -9.96 3.50 9.66
N GLU A 114 -10.08 4.82 9.61
CA GLU A 114 -8.95 5.72 9.87
C GLU A 114 -8.41 5.58 11.29
N ARG A 115 -9.29 5.51 12.31
CA ARG A 115 -8.88 5.27 13.69
C ARG A 115 -8.16 3.93 13.84
N TYR A 116 -8.68 2.89 13.17
CA TYR A 116 -8.05 1.57 13.17
C TYR A 116 -6.65 1.61 12.58
N LEU A 117 -6.47 2.12 11.36
CA LEU A 117 -5.17 2.23 10.72
C LEU A 117 -4.20 3.09 11.54
N THR A 118 -4.66 4.24 12.03
CA THR A 118 -3.84 5.14 12.86
C THR A 118 -3.33 4.39 14.11
N ARG A 119 -4.19 3.62 14.76
CA ARG A 119 -3.81 2.82 15.93
C ARG A 119 -2.81 1.73 15.57
N MET A 120 -3.07 0.99 14.48
CA MET A 120 -2.23 -0.13 14.06
C MET A 120 -0.84 0.34 13.63
N LEU A 121 -0.78 1.38 12.81
CA LEU A 121 0.48 1.96 12.35
C LEU A 121 1.21 2.71 13.46
N GLY A 122 0.48 3.32 14.40
CA GLY A 122 1.07 3.94 15.58
C GLY A 122 1.67 2.94 16.59
N ALA A 123 1.21 1.69 16.56
CA ALA A 123 1.78 0.59 17.35
C ALA A 123 2.95 -0.11 16.65
N TYR A 124 3.10 0.05 15.34
CA TYR A 124 4.22 -0.52 14.60
C TYR A 124 5.53 0.15 14.99
N SER A 125 6.55 -0.66 15.33
CA SER A 125 7.81 -0.15 15.87
C SER A 125 8.77 0.42 14.83
N GLY A 126 8.57 0.05 13.56
CA GLY A 126 9.43 0.45 12.44
C GLY A 126 8.98 1.76 11.77
N LYS A 127 9.76 2.19 10.79
CA LYS A 127 9.34 3.29 9.91
C LYS A 127 8.29 2.79 8.92
N TYR A 128 7.35 3.64 8.56
CA TYR A 128 6.43 3.36 7.47
C TYR A 128 6.20 4.59 6.60
N MET A 129 5.76 4.34 5.38
CA MET A 129 5.27 5.35 4.45
C MET A 129 3.96 4.83 3.87
N ILE A 130 2.94 5.67 3.85
CA ILE A 130 1.61 5.32 3.35
C ILE A 130 1.19 6.35 2.30
N VAL A 131 0.51 5.90 1.25
CA VAL A 131 -0.19 6.77 0.30
C VAL A 131 -1.65 6.36 0.23
N PRO A 132 -2.57 7.28 -0.08
CA PRO A 132 -3.95 6.92 -0.36
C PRO A 132 -4.07 6.18 -1.69
N GLY A 133 -5.08 5.32 -1.80
CA GLY A 133 -5.54 4.75 -3.06
C GLY A 133 -6.88 5.35 -3.47
N ASN A 134 -7.49 4.81 -4.53
CA ASN A 134 -8.78 5.33 -5.01
C ASN A 134 -9.98 4.98 -4.10
N HIS A 135 -9.79 4.11 -3.12
CA HIS A 135 -10.78 3.80 -2.09
C HIS A 135 -10.69 4.71 -0.86
N GLU A 136 -9.56 5.38 -0.64
CA GLU A 136 -9.36 6.27 0.50
C GLU A 136 -9.76 7.71 0.24
N ASP A 137 -10.23 8.09 -0.84
CA ASP A 137 -10.76 9.42 -1.11
C ASP A 137 -10.17 10.56 -0.22
N GLN A 138 -10.68 11.76 -0.33
CA GLN A 138 -10.16 12.99 0.29
C GLN A 138 -10.10 13.02 1.83
N THR A 139 -10.64 12.03 2.50
CA THR A 139 -10.79 11.98 3.96
C THR A 139 -9.72 11.16 4.69
N PHE A 140 -8.67 10.74 4.03
CA PHE A 140 -7.53 10.04 4.63
C PHE A 140 -6.65 10.95 5.52
N GLY A 141 -7.27 12.03 6.00
CA GLY A 141 -6.64 13.22 6.54
C GLY A 141 -5.80 13.08 7.79
N SER A 142 -5.98 12.02 8.60
CA SER A 142 -5.09 11.77 9.75
C SER A 142 -3.84 10.98 9.38
N LEU A 143 -3.90 10.21 8.29
CA LEU A 143 -2.83 9.32 7.83
C LEU A 143 -2.05 9.92 6.66
N TRP A 144 -2.68 10.81 5.90
CA TRP A 144 -2.07 11.51 4.79
C TRP A 144 -2.38 13.00 4.84
N SER A 145 -1.39 13.81 4.54
CA SER A 145 -1.55 15.25 4.29
C SER A 145 -1.03 15.58 2.89
N PRO A 146 -1.60 16.56 2.19
CA PRO A 146 -1.14 16.97 0.86
C PRO A 146 0.37 17.23 0.77
N GLY A 147 0.92 17.03 -0.42
CA GLY A 147 2.32 17.24 -0.72
C GLY A 147 3.17 15.96 -0.67
N VAL A 148 4.26 15.96 -1.42
CA VAL A 148 5.21 14.85 -1.48
C VAL A 148 5.85 14.62 -0.12
N LYS A 149 5.88 13.36 0.31
CA LYS A 149 6.56 12.91 1.53
C LYS A 149 7.84 12.18 1.15
N THR A 150 8.88 12.27 1.95
CA THR A 150 10.15 11.61 1.65
C THR A 150 10.69 10.83 2.83
N LEU A 151 11.37 9.72 2.53
CA LEU A 151 12.26 9.01 3.43
C LEU A 151 13.64 8.93 2.78
N ASP A 152 14.65 9.43 3.47
CA ASP A 152 16.04 9.40 3.03
C ASP A 152 16.74 8.15 3.56
N PHE A 153 17.54 7.52 2.69
CA PHE A 153 18.40 6.38 2.96
C PHE A 153 19.81 6.67 2.47
N ASP A 154 20.76 5.81 2.81
CA ASP A 154 22.15 5.99 2.34
C ASP A 154 22.23 5.78 0.80
N GLY A 155 22.40 6.88 0.11
CA GLY A 155 22.58 6.92 -1.35
C GLY A 155 21.29 6.94 -2.18
N PHE A 156 20.09 6.93 -1.59
CA PHE A 156 18.82 7.06 -2.32
C PHE A 156 17.69 7.60 -1.44
N ARG A 157 16.57 7.90 -2.05
CA ARG A 157 15.37 8.44 -1.40
C ARG A 157 14.13 7.72 -1.90
N ILE A 158 13.13 7.54 -1.02
CA ILE A 158 11.78 7.16 -1.39
C ILE A 158 10.90 8.40 -1.27
N ALA A 159 10.14 8.73 -2.31
CA ALA A 159 9.15 9.80 -2.31
C ALA A 159 7.76 9.23 -2.51
N ALA A 160 6.83 9.60 -1.65
CA ALA A 160 5.43 9.22 -1.74
C ALA A 160 4.60 10.37 -2.30
N VAL A 161 3.70 10.05 -3.23
CA VAL A 161 2.81 11.00 -3.88
C VAL A 161 1.39 10.46 -3.97
N ASP A 162 0.41 11.32 -3.79
CA ASP A 162 -1.00 10.99 -3.96
C ASP A 162 -1.38 11.02 -5.44
N ASP A 163 -1.72 9.86 -5.98
CA ASP A 163 -2.27 9.70 -7.33
C ASP A 163 -3.61 8.96 -7.33
N SER A 164 -4.28 8.92 -6.18
CA SER A 164 -5.55 8.21 -5.97
C SER A 164 -6.64 8.58 -6.99
N ARG A 165 -6.57 9.77 -7.55
CA ARG A 165 -7.48 10.28 -8.60
C ARG A 165 -7.01 10.01 -10.03
N LYS A 166 -6.00 9.15 -10.22
CA LYS A 166 -5.34 8.91 -11.51
C LYS A 166 -4.62 10.14 -12.09
N THR A 167 -4.35 11.11 -11.26
CA THR A 167 -3.60 12.33 -11.57
C THR A 167 -2.73 12.70 -10.39
N VAL A 168 -1.59 13.29 -10.66
CA VAL A 168 -0.73 13.93 -9.66
C VAL A 168 -0.95 15.43 -9.77
N SER A 169 -1.09 16.12 -8.64
CA SER A 169 -1.24 17.57 -8.67
C SER A 169 -0.03 18.23 -9.30
N ARG A 170 -0.23 19.40 -9.92
CA ARG A 170 0.89 20.16 -10.51
C ARG A 170 1.96 20.50 -9.47
N GLU A 171 1.54 20.79 -8.25
CA GLU A 171 2.41 21.12 -7.13
C GLU A 171 3.27 19.93 -6.71
N ASP A 172 2.67 18.74 -6.61
CA ASP A 172 3.40 17.50 -6.30
C ASP A 172 4.33 17.08 -7.44
N LEU A 173 3.90 17.27 -8.69
CA LEU A 173 4.74 16.99 -9.84
C LEU A 173 5.98 17.91 -9.87
N ASP A 174 5.80 19.20 -9.61
CA ASP A 174 6.91 20.15 -9.53
C ASP A 174 7.87 19.79 -8.38
N ALA A 175 7.32 19.35 -7.24
CA ALA A 175 8.12 18.85 -6.11
C ALA A 175 8.91 17.59 -6.47
N LEU A 176 8.29 16.58 -7.10
CA LEU A 176 8.99 15.39 -7.59
C LEU A 176 10.10 15.73 -8.60
N CYS A 177 9.81 16.64 -9.54
CA CYS A 177 10.80 17.12 -10.48
C CYS A 177 11.99 17.85 -9.80
N ALA A 178 11.72 18.58 -8.72
CA ALA A 178 12.77 19.18 -7.91
C ALA A 178 13.66 18.13 -7.26
N LEU A 179 13.07 17.10 -6.66
CA LEU A 179 13.82 15.97 -6.07
C LEU A 179 14.69 15.25 -7.12
N CYS A 180 14.15 15.02 -8.32
CA CYS A 180 14.92 14.40 -9.41
C CYS A 180 16.17 15.23 -9.80
N ARG A 181 16.09 16.57 -9.71
CA ARG A 181 17.23 17.46 -10.04
C ARG A 181 18.34 17.44 -8.99
N GLU A 182 18.08 16.95 -7.80
CA GLU A 182 19.11 16.78 -6.76
C GLU A 182 20.14 15.70 -7.11
N GLY A 183 19.84 14.84 -8.10
CA GLY A 183 20.74 13.79 -8.56
C GLY A 183 20.85 12.59 -7.60
N VAL A 184 20.03 12.54 -6.57
CA VAL A 184 19.90 11.38 -5.68
C VAL A 184 18.93 10.39 -6.32
N PRO A 185 19.27 9.09 -6.45
CA PRO A 185 18.35 8.09 -6.93
C PRO A 185 17.02 8.13 -6.16
N LEU A 186 15.90 8.14 -6.90
CA LEU A 186 14.57 8.32 -6.36
C LEU A 186 13.68 7.12 -6.68
N ILE A 187 13.08 6.53 -5.64
CA ILE A 187 12.00 5.55 -5.76
C ILE A 187 10.70 6.29 -5.47
N VAL A 188 9.73 6.22 -6.37
CA VAL A 188 8.42 6.86 -6.18
C VAL A 188 7.41 5.82 -5.69
N LEU A 189 6.81 6.06 -4.55
CA LEU A 189 5.69 5.32 -3.99
C LEU A 189 4.39 6.01 -4.40
N CYS A 190 3.57 5.33 -5.17
CA CYS A 190 2.23 5.75 -5.58
C CYS A 190 1.32 4.53 -5.64
N HIS A 191 0.00 4.75 -5.69
CA HIS A 191 -0.97 3.66 -5.76
C HIS A 191 -1.16 3.19 -7.20
N ILE A 192 -1.46 4.10 -8.09
CA ILE A 192 -1.73 3.79 -9.50
C ILE A 192 -0.42 3.87 -10.28
N PRO A 193 -0.06 2.82 -11.06
CA PRO A 193 1.19 2.84 -11.80
C PRO A 193 1.31 4.05 -12.72
N LEU A 194 2.44 4.74 -12.65
CA LEU A 194 2.72 5.89 -13.52
C LEU A 194 2.85 5.42 -14.98
N ALA A 195 2.25 6.18 -15.90
CA ALA A 195 2.39 5.92 -17.32
C ALA A 195 3.84 6.18 -17.76
N ALA A 196 4.44 5.20 -18.45
CA ALA A 196 5.77 5.30 -19.00
C ALA A 196 5.77 4.93 -20.50
N PRO A 197 6.69 5.46 -21.30
CA PRO A 197 6.71 5.20 -22.75
C PRO A 197 6.79 3.73 -23.13
N ASN A 198 7.41 2.92 -22.28
CA ASN A 198 7.58 1.47 -22.48
C ASN A 198 6.46 0.62 -21.86
N CYS A 199 5.45 1.22 -21.26
CA CYS A 199 4.30 0.50 -20.73
C CYS A 199 3.47 -0.13 -21.84
N LYS A 200 3.02 -1.39 -21.62
CA LYS A 200 2.11 -2.07 -22.54
C LYS A 200 0.81 -1.29 -22.67
N ALA A 201 0.30 -1.13 -23.89
CA ALA A 201 -0.92 -0.38 -24.17
C ALA A 201 -2.13 -0.81 -23.31
N GLN A 202 -2.23 -2.10 -22.98
CA GLN A 202 -3.29 -2.66 -22.14
C GLN A 202 -3.33 -2.13 -20.69
N CYS A 203 -2.22 -1.57 -20.21
CA CYS A 203 -2.15 -0.99 -18.87
C CYS A 203 -2.40 0.53 -18.86
N LYS A 204 -2.31 1.21 -20.01
CA LYS A 204 -2.38 2.68 -20.08
C LYS A 204 -3.69 3.26 -19.56
N GLU A 205 -4.80 2.59 -19.76
CA GLU A 205 -6.12 3.04 -19.27
C GLU A 205 -6.24 3.01 -17.74
N LYS A 206 -5.35 2.29 -17.08
CA LYS A 206 -5.33 2.11 -15.61
C LYS A 206 -4.17 2.85 -14.94
N MET A 207 -3.41 3.63 -15.69
CA MET A 207 -2.24 4.33 -15.19
C MET A 207 -2.54 5.80 -14.89
N THR A 208 -1.85 6.33 -13.92
CA THR A 208 -1.82 7.78 -13.66
C THR A 208 -1.20 8.49 -14.85
N VAL A 209 -1.92 9.48 -15.37
CA VAL A 209 -1.41 10.40 -16.38
C VAL A 209 -0.88 11.64 -15.67
N MET A 210 0.37 11.98 -15.94
CA MET A 210 0.90 13.27 -15.53
C MET A 210 0.47 14.29 -16.58
N ASP A 211 -0.41 15.22 -16.21
CA ASP A 211 -0.81 16.31 -17.09
C ASP A 211 0.38 17.26 -17.33
N ASP A 212 0.59 17.60 -18.60
CA ASP A 212 1.66 18.51 -19.06
C ASP A 212 1.50 19.96 -18.54
#